data_6995041efa5bbfd16e6cda0937e82861
#
_entry.id   6995041efa5bbfd16e6cda0937e82861
#
_cell.length_a   1.000
_cell.length_b   1.000
_cell.length_c   1.000
_cell.angle_alpha   90.00
_cell.angle_beta   90.00
_cell.angle_gamma   90.00
#
_symmetry.space_group_name_H-M   'P 1'
#
loop_
_entity.id
_entity.type
_entity.pdbx_description
1 polymer ?
#
loop_
_entity_poly.entity_id
_entity_poly.type
_entity_poly.pdbx_seq_one_letter_code
_entity_poly.pdbx_strand_id
1 'polypeptide(L)'
;EISACLVGSEMCIRDSLYPCYDGGCDPDAATVGNGHYSREDFIGLLRYAAERHIRVIPEIESPGHARAAIVSMKARYNKYKETDMAKATEYLLSEPEDTSRYESVQYYTDNVINVALPSSYRFMEKVIRELAAMYKEAGVPLSTVHLGGDEVAHGVWLGSPKCMALMKEKGMTKPHDLAEYFITQMADIMQKNGLKFSGWQEVALGHTEEAHRQLKSQAAGVYCWNTVPGYEEVVYRIANDGYPVILCNVGNFYMDMAYNGHPDERGLDWGGYVDEAVSFSMLPFSIYWSLRTDRAGNPVDLEQAGKGKTALTAVGKKNILGVQGQLFAE
;
A
#
# COMPACT_ATOMS: atom_id res chain seq x y z
N GLU A 1 -16.70 3.84 17.61
CA GLU A 1 -16.87 3.89 16.15
C GLU A 1 -15.49 4.11 15.54
N ILE A 2 -15.03 3.15 14.77
CA ILE A 2 -13.97 3.40 13.82
C ILE A 2 -14.73 3.96 12.63
N SER A 3 -14.99 5.26 12.65
CA SER A 3 -15.45 6.00 11.50
C SER A 3 -14.23 6.06 10.58
N ALA A 4 -14.21 5.18 9.60
CA ALA A 4 -13.07 5.00 8.77
C ALA A 4 -13.03 6.11 7.74
N CYS A 5 -12.05 6.93 7.83
CA CYS A 5 -11.41 7.46 6.64
C CYS A 5 -10.74 6.29 5.93
N LEU A 6 -11.53 5.48 5.22
CA LEU A 6 -11.07 4.25 4.56
C LEU A 6 -10.78 4.48 3.09
N VAL A 7 -10.94 5.69 2.62
CA VAL A 7 -10.62 6.09 1.27
C VAL A 7 -9.74 7.31 1.39
N GLY A 8 -8.53 7.10 1.34
CA GLY A 8 -7.59 8.17 1.32
C GLY A 8 -6.24 7.63 1.68
N SER A 9 -5.32 8.02 0.93
CA SER A 9 -3.93 8.08 1.27
C SER A 9 -3.77 8.65 2.68
N GLU A 10 -2.60 8.61 3.23
CA GLU A 10 -2.20 9.38 4.42
C GLU A 10 -2.75 10.82 4.44
N MET A 11 -3.18 11.33 3.30
CA MET A 11 -3.79 12.64 3.09
C MET A 11 -5.04 12.89 3.93
N CYS A 12 -6.01 12.00 3.99
CA CYS A 12 -7.23 12.23 4.77
C CYS A 12 -6.98 12.45 6.26
N ILE A 13 -5.82 12.03 6.75
CA ILE A 13 -5.44 12.17 8.13
C ILE A 13 -4.38 13.23 8.31
N ARG A 14 -3.60 13.43 7.31
CA ARG A 14 -2.77 14.60 7.19
C ARG A 14 -3.62 15.86 7.25
N ASP A 15 -4.77 15.86 6.60
CA ASP A 15 -5.72 16.97 6.59
C ASP A 15 -6.30 17.27 7.97
N SER A 16 -6.49 16.28 8.82
CA SER A 16 -6.89 16.52 10.20
C SER A 16 -5.73 16.84 11.15
N LEU A 17 -4.49 16.57 10.74
CA LEU A 17 -3.27 16.90 11.50
C LEU A 17 -2.54 18.13 10.95
N TYR A 18 -2.69 18.37 9.67
CA TYR A 18 -2.14 19.52 8.94
C TYR A 18 -3.24 20.08 8.05
N PRO A 19 -4.04 21.03 8.58
CA PRO A 19 -5.01 21.72 7.76
C PRO A 19 -4.26 22.29 6.58
N CYS A 20 -4.72 21.91 5.42
CA CYS A 20 -4.01 22.06 4.19
C CYS A 20 -3.87 23.50 3.76
N TYR A 21 -3.19 23.59 2.73
CA TYR A 21 -2.66 24.64 1.87
C TYR A 21 -3.21 26.07 2.04
N ASP A 22 -4.45 26.27 2.52
CA ASP A 22 -5.11 27.57 2.61
C ASP A 22 -5.36 28.08 4.02
N GLY A 23 -5.22 27.26 5.06
CA GLY A 23 -5.80 27.59 6.36
C GLY A 23 -4.85 27.67 7.54
N GLY A 24 -3.58 27.42 7.36
CA GLY A 24 -2.69 27.34 8.51
C GLY A 24 -2.98 26.10 9.38
N CYS A 25 -2.58 26.12 10.64
CA CYS A 25 -2.60 24.96 11.52
C CYS A 25 -3.86 24.82 12.39
N ASP A 26 -5.00 25.36 11.98
CA ASP A 26 -6.25 25.24 12.71
C ASP A 26 -7.00 23.96 12.24
N PRO A 27 -7.09 22.90 13.08
CA PRO A 27 -7.78 21.67 12.71
C PRO A 27 -9.29 21.82 12.52
N ASP A 28 -9.86 22.91 13.03
CA ASP A 28 -11.29 23.21 12.92
C ASP A 28 -11.60 24.17 11.74
N ALA A 29 -10.57 24.66 11.04
CA ALA A 29 -10.78 25.51 9.87
C ALA A 29 -11.41 24.69 8.74
N ALA A 30 -12.53 25.18 8.22
CA ALA A 30 -13.13 24.64 7.01
C ALA A 30 -12.24 24.97 5.82
N THR A 31 -11.35 24.06 5.45
CA THR A 31 -10.46 24.18 4.30
C THR A 31 -10.94 23.25 3.17
N VAL A 32 -10.61 23.56 1.94
CA VAL A 32 -11.00 22.73 0.77
C VAL A 32 -10.36 21.35 0.77
N GLY A 33 -9.32 21.13 1.57
CA GLY A 33 -8.65 19.85 1.69
C GLY A 33 -9.12 18.97 2.85
N ASN A 34 -9.94 19.51 3.76
CA ASN A 34 -10.49 18.76 4.89
C ASN A 34 -11.78 18.06 4.49
N GLY A 35 -11.81 16.75 4.66
CA GLY A 35 -13.02 15.99 4.39
C GLY A 35 -12.87 14.51 4.69
N HIS A 36 -13.97 13.84 4.73
CA HIS A 36 -14.05 12.38 4.85
C HIS A 36 -15.33 11.88 4.19
N TYR A 37 -15.30 10.67 3.72
CA TYR A 37 -16.53 9.99 3.31
C TYR A 37 -17.25 9.46 4.54
N SER A 38 -18.53 9.80 4.65
CA SER A 38 -19.39 9.09 5.60
C SER A 38 -19.61 7.64 5.15
N ARG A 39 -20.15 6.82 6.03
CA ARG A 39 -20.55 5.45 5.69
C ARG A 39 -21.53 5.43 4.52
N GLU A 40 -22.50 6.34 4.53
CA GLU A 40 -23.53 6.51 3.51
C GLU A 40 -22.93 6.94 2.17
N ASP A 41 -21.98 7.86 2.19
CA ASP A 41 -21.27 8.30 0.98
C ASP A 41 -20.52 7.13 0.33
N PHE A 42 -19.81 6.34 1.14
CA PHE A 42 -19.07 5.18 0.61
C PHE A 42 -20.02 4.12 0.02
N ILE A 43 -21.13 3.82 0.70
CA ILE A 43 -22.16 2.92 0.16
C ILE A 43 -22.76 3.46 -1.13
N GLY A 44 -23.00 4.77 -1.19
CA GLY A 44 -23.45 5.46 -2.40
C GLY A 44 -22.45 5.32 -3.55
N LEU A 45 -21.16 5.51 -3.26
CA LEU A 45 -20.06 5.34 -4.23
C LEU A 45 -20.01 3.90 -4.76
N LEU A 46 -20.15 2.89 -3.90
CA LEU A 46 -20.16 1.49 -4.31
C LEU A 46 -21.29 1.18 -5.29
N ARG A 47 -22.50 1.68 -5.01
CA ARG A 47 -23.66 1.53 -5.90
C ARG A 47 -23.46 2.24 -7.22
N TYR A 48 -22.99 3.49 -7.17
CA TYR A 48 -22.70 4.31 -8.35
C TYR A 48 -21.69 3.64 -9.29
N ALA A 49 -20.61 3.08 -8.71
CA ALA A 49 -19.60 2.35 -9.47
C ALA A 49 -20.17 1.05 -10.09
N ALA A 50 -20.94 0.29 -9.30
CA ALA A 50 -21.53 -0.96 -9.75
C ALA A 50 -22.50 -0.77 -10.94
N GLU A 51 -23.34 0.29 -10.93
CA GLU A 51 -24.21 0.67 -12.05
C GLU A 51 -23.43 0.96 -13.34
N ARG A 52 -22.13 1.26 -13.24
CA ARG A 52 -21.23 1.55 -14.36
C ARG A 52 -20.26 0.40 -14.65
N HIS A 53 -20.52 -0.77 -14.08
CA HIS A 53 -19.68 -1.96 -14.22
C HIS A 53 -18.23 -1.74 -13.73
N ILE A 54 -18.04 -0.82 -12.78
CA ILE A 54 -16.76 -0.54 -12.14
C ILE A 54 -16.72 -1.26 -10.80
N ARG A 55 -15.68 -2.08 -10.61
CA ARG A 55 -15.42 -2.72 -9.31
C ARG A 55 -14.53 -1.82 -8.47
N VAL A 56 -14.99 -1.44 -7.30
CA VAL A 56 -14.18 -0.78 -6.29
C VAL A 56 -13.37 -1.84 -5.55
N ILE A 57 -12.09 -1.60 -5.36
CA ILE A 57 -11.19 -2.40 -4.52
C ILE A 57 -10.68 -1.46 -3.43
N PRO A 58 -11.06 -1.67 -2.16
CA PRO A 58 -10.58 -0.82 -1.08
C PRO A 58 -9.11 -1.14 -0.79
N GLU A 59 -8.34 -0.10 -0.52
CA GLU A 59 -6.95 -0.18 -0.12
C GLU A 59 -6.81 0.27 1.33
N ILE A 60 -6.12 -0.54 2.14
CA ILE A 60 -5.81 -0.28 3.55
C ILE A 60 -4.32 -0.50 3.74
N GLU A 61 -3.60 0.59 3.76
CA GLU A 61 -2.16 0.57 3.90
C GLU A 61 -1.69 -0.06 5.21
N SER A 62 -0.85 -1.08 5.09
CA SER A 62 -0.25 -1.80 6.20
C SER A 62 0.95 -2.66 5.75
N PRO A 63 1.98 -2.86 6.58
CA PRO A 63 2.16 -2.26 7.91
C PRO A 63 2.70 -0.82 7.83
N GLY A 64 3.26 -0.39 6.68
CA GLY A 64 3.69 0.98 6.39
C GLY A 64 2.52 1.93 6.15
N HIS A 65 2.81 3.20 5.90
CA HIS A 65 1.83 4.26 5.57
C HIS A 65 0.59 4.34 6.48
N ALA A 66 0.70 3.81 7.71
CA ALA A 66 -0.42 3.62 8.63
C ALA A 66 -0.47 4.65 9.76
N ARG A 67 0.24 5.78 9.62
CA ARG A 67 0.39 6.79 10.67
C ARG A 67 -0.95 7.23 11.25
N ALA A 68 -1.89 7.39 10.45
CA ALA A 68 -3.23 7.75 10.76
C ALA A 68 -3.93 6.82 11.73
N ALA A 69 -3.94 5.57 11.39
CA ALA A 69 -4.50 4.55 12.26
C ALA A 69 -3.72 4.50 13.59
N ILE A 70 -2.39 4.59 13.51
CA ILE A 70 -1.50 4.56 14.69
C ILE A 70 -1.80 5.72 15.63
N VAL A 71 -1.86 6.94 15.11
CA VAL A 71 -2.14 8.14 15.93
C VAL A 71 -3.53 8.08 16.54
N SER A 72 -4.54 7.65 15.77
CA SER A 72 -5.91 7.48 16.24
C SER A 72 -6.01 6.44 17.38
N MET A 73 -5.32 5.29 17.21
CA MET A 73 -5.32 4.25 18.25
C MET A 73 -4.48 4.63 19.46
N LYS A 74 -3.44 5.44 19.30
CA LYS A 74 -2.69 6.04 20.40
C LYS A 74 -3.54 7.06 21.18
N ALA A 75 -4.34 7.86 20.50
CA ALA A 75 -5.30 8.74 21.14
C ALA A 75 -6.35 7.94 21.94
N ARG A 76 -6.88 6.84 21.38
CA ARG A 76 -7.76 5.91 22.08
C ARG A 76 -7.09 5.30 23.31
N TYR A 77 -5.85 4.85 23.19
CA TYR A 77 -5.06 4.33 24.31
C TYR A 77 -4.95 5.37 25.43
N ASN A 78 -4.55 6.59 25.12
CA ASN A 78 -4.41 7.67 26.10
C ASN A 78 -5.74 8.02 26.79
N LYS A 79 -6.85 7.92 26.07
CA LYS A 79 -8.18 8.16 26.62
C LYS A 79 -8.61 7.13 27.68
N TYR A 80 -8.24 5.88 27.51
CA TYR A 80 -8.77 4.79 28.34
C TYR A 80 -7.73 4.15 29.28
N LYS A 81 -6.44 4.40 29.12
CA LYS A 81 -5.38 3.71 29.88
C LYS A 81 -5.50 3.78 31.40
N GLU A 82 -6.09 4.84 31.95
CA GLU A 82 -6.26 5.02 33.40
C GLU A 82 -7.59 4.44 33.91
N THR A 83 -8.54 4.16 33.03
CA THR A 83 -9.89 3.72 33.44
C THR A 83 -10.25 2.32 32.95
N ASP A 84 -9.76 1.92 31.78
CA ASP A 84 -10.05 0.63 31.16
C ASP A 84 -8.87 0.22 30.23
N MET A 85 -7.90 -0.46 30.81
CA MET A 85 -6.71 -0.89 30.08
C MET A 85 -7.04 -1.90 28.95
N ALA A 86 -8.05 -2.76 29.13
CA ALA A 86 -8.47 -3.70 28.10
C ALA A 86 -8.97 -2.95 26.85
N LYS A 87 -9.82 -1.94 27.07
CA LYS A 87 -10.32 -1.07 26.00
C LYS A 87 -9.21 -0.21 25.39
N ALA A 88 -8.27 0.26 26.19
CA ALA A 88 -7.13 1.04 25.73
C ALA A 88 -6.26 0.26 24.75
N THR A 89 -5.97 -1.01 25.06
CA THR A 89 -5.05 -1.86 24.28
C THR A 89 -5.72 -2.70 23.20
N GLU A 90 -7.05 -2.70 23.12
CA GLU A 90 -7.83 -3.54 22.22
C GLU A 90 -7.37 -3.45 20.76
N TYR A 91 -7.11 -2.23 20.27
CA TYR A 91 -6.69 -1.93 18.90
C TYR A 91 -5.40 -1.13 18.84
N LEU A 92 -4.56 -1.20 19.87
CA LEU A 92 -3.29 -0.48 19.89
C LEU A 92 -2.37 -1.00 18.77
N LEU A 93 -1.79 -0.09 17.99
CA LEU A 93 -0.96 -0.40 16.81
C LEU A 93 0.52 -0.12 17.01
N SER A 94 0.88 0.52 18.12
CA SER A 94 2.26 0.84 18.48
C SER A 94 2.54 0.39 19.90
N GLU A 95 3.77 -0.04 20.16
CA GLU A 95 4.24 -0.41 21.49
C GLU A 95 4.82 0.84 22.18
N PRO A 96 4.35 1.21 23.39
CA PRO A 96 4.85 2.40 24.08
C PRO A 96 6.35 2.34 24.40
N GLU A 97 6.90 1.16 24.56
CA GLU A 97 8.30 0.89 24.88
C GLU A 97 9.20 0.78 23.64
N ASP A 98 8.63 0.90 22.43
CA ASP A 98 9.39 0.82 21.19
C ASP A 98 10.33 2.02 21.04
N THR A 99 11.61 1.73 20.94
CA THR A 99 12.68 2.73 20.75
C THR A 99 13.28 2.67 19.34
N SER A 100 12.60 2.03 18.40
CA SER A 100 13.03 1.96 17.00
C SER A 100 13.29 3.34 16.42
N ARG A 101 14.32 3.44 15.61
CA ARG A 101 14.67 4.68 14.91
C ARG A 101 14.66 4.42 13.42
N TYR A 102 13.74 5.08 12.74
CA TYR A 102 13.60 5.02 11.29
C TYR A 102 13.00 6.32 10.76
N GLU A 103 13.11 6.50 9.50
CA GLU A 103 12.44 7.57 8.75
C GLU A 103 11.88 6.97 7.46
N SER A 104 10.62 7.19 7.20
CA SER A 104 9.96 6.77 5.97
C SER A 104 10.31 7.69 4.81
N VAL A 105 9.96 7.32 3.59
CA VAL A 105 10.16 8.15 2.40
C VAL A 105 9.40 9.47 2.46
N GLN A 106 8.34 9.55 3.27
CA GLN A 106 7.60 10.79 3.58
C GLN A 106 8.09 11.49 4.87
N TYR A 107 9.27 11.14 5.37
CA TYR A 107 9.90 11.73 6.56
C TYR A 107 9.17 11.48 7.89
N TYR A 108 8.28 10.46 7.97
CA TYR A 108 7.67 10.05 9.22
C TYR A 108 8.52 9.03 9.98
N THR A 109 8.44 9.10 11.31
CA THR A 109 9.15 8.20 12.22
C THR A 109 8.21 7.33 13.06
N ASP A 110 6.90 7.39 12.76
CA ASP A 110 5.82 6.76 13.55
C ASP A 110 4.67 6.22 12.67
N ASN A 111 4.98 5.86 11.41
CA ASN A 111 3.97 5.46 10.42
C ASN A 111 3.88 3.95 10.14
N VAL A 112 4.53 3.11 10.95
CA VAL A 112 4.53 1.65 10.74
C VAL A 112 3.90 0.91 11.90
N ILE A 113 2.94 0.04 11.60
CA ILE A 113 2.24 -0.82 12.58
C ILE A 113 3.23 -1.80 13.22
N ASN A 114 3.11 -2.00 14.54
CA ASN A 114 3.86 -3.03 15.24
C ASN A 114 3.24 -4.42 14.96
N VAL A 115 3.97 -5.24 14.24
CA VAL A 115 3.51 -6.54 13.72
C VAL A 115 3.53 -7.67 14.77
N ALA A 116 4.12 -7.43 15.95
CA ALA A 116 4.12 -8.38 17.04
C ALA A 116 2.92 -8.21 17.99
N LEU A 117 2.09 -7.18 17.80
CA LEU A 117 0.92 -6.93 18.63
C LEU A 117 -0.30 -7.70 18.11
N PRO A 118 -0.94 -8.57 18.90
CA PRO A 118 -2.22 -9.17 18.53
C PRO A 118 -3.33 -8.15 18.25
N SER A 119 -3.23 -6.96 18.85
CA SER A 119 -4.14 -5.84 18.61
C SER A 119 -4.06 -5.28 17.18
N SER A 120 -2.90 -5.35 16.54
CA SER A 120 -2.74 -4.95 15.14
C SER A 120 -3.61 -5.80 14.21
N TYR A 121 -3.62 -7.09 14.40
CA TYR A 121 -4.46 -8.03 13.61
C TYR A 121 -5.94 -7.87 13.94
N ARG A 122 -6.30 -7.64 15.22
CA ARG A 122 -7.69 -7.34 15.59
C ARG A 122 -8.20 -6.06 14.94
N PHE A 123 -7.35 -5.03 14.87
CA PHE A 123 -7.68 -3.78 14.19
C PHE A 123 -7.93 -4.03 12.70
N MET A 124 -6.98 -4.65 12.01
CA MET A 124 -7.09 -4.94 10.58
C MET A 124 -8.33 -5.80 10.28
N GLU A 125 -8.57 -6.86 11.06
CA GLU A 125 -9.76 -7.70 10.89
C GLU A 125 -11.05 -6.91 11.13
N LYS A 126 -11.07 -5.99 12.10
CA LYS A 126 -12.23 -5.11 12.36
C LYS A 126 -12.51 -4.22 11.15
N VAL A 127 -11.47 -3.59 10.58
CA VAL A 127 -11.59 -2.75 9.40
C VAL A 127 -12.12 -3.55 8.21
N ILE A 128 -11.55 -4.71 7.93
CA ILE A 128 -12.00 -5.61 6.85
C ILE A 128 -13.47 -5.99 7.00
N ARG A 129 -13.91 -6.31 8.21
CA ARG A 129 -15.32 -6.66 8.49
C ARG A 129 -16.28 -5.48 8.32
N GLU A 130 -15.86 -4.26 8.69
CA GLU A 130 -16.67 -3.06 8.46
C GLU A 130 -16.81 -2.77 6.97
N LEU A 131 -15.72 -2.91 6.19
CA LEU A 131 -15.78 -2.82 4.73
C LEU A 131 -16.75 -3.85 4.15
N ALA A 132 -16.62 -5.12 4.55
CA ALA A 132 -17.50 -6.19 4.08
C ALA A 132 -18.97 -5.91 4.41
N ALA A 133 -19.25 -5.30 5.56
CA ALA A 133 -20.60 -4.90 5.94
C ALA A 133 -21.15 -3.79 5.04
N MET A 134 -20.34 -2.78 4.69
CA MET A 134 -20.74 -1.71 3.77
C MET A 134 -20.98 -2.22 2.34
N TYR A 135 -20.14 -3.12 1.84
CA TYR A 135 -20.33 -3.76 0.54
C TYR A 135 -21.63 -4.59 0.51
N LYS A 136 -21.88 -5.36 1.58
CA LYS A 136 -23.12 -6.13 1.71
C LYS A 136 -24.35 -5.22 1.70
N GLU A 137 -24.31 -4.10 2.41
CA GLU A 137 -25.39 -3.13 2.45
C GLU A 137 -25.59 -2.41 1.11
N ALA A 138 -24.50 -2.17 0.40
CA ALA A 138 -24.56 -1.65 -0.95
C ALA A 138 -25.16 -2.65 -1.96
N GLY A 139 -25.21 -3.95 -1.64
CA GLY A 139 -25.56 -5.01 -2.57
C GLY A 139 -24.48 -5.34 -3.58
N VAL A 140 -23.23 -4.98 -3.29
CA VAL A 140 -22.05 -5.15 -4.15
C VAL A 140 -21.12 -6.19 -3.55
N PRO A 141 -20.58 -7.15 -4.32
CA PRO A 141 -19.66 -8.15 -3.78
C PRO A 141 -18.28 -7.56 -3.47
N LEU A 142 -17.78 -7.81 -2.25
CA LEU A 142 -16.37 -7.61 -1.91
C LEU A 142 -15.63 -8.93 -2.13
N SER A 143 -14.61 -8.94 -2.97
CA SER A 143 -13.81 -10.15 -3.27
C SER A 143 -12.35 -10.02 -2.83
N THR A 144 -11.85 -8.81 -2.73
CA THR A 144 -10.46 -8.52 -2.36
C THR A 144 -10.35 -7.17 -1.67
N VAL A 145 -9.34 -7.06 -0.81
CA VAL A 145 -8.85 -5.79 -0.25
C VAL A 145 -7.37 -5.69 -0.57
N HIS A 146 -6.92 -4.52 -0.98
CA HIS A 146 -5.51 -4.22 -1.14
C HIS A 146 -4.95 -3.84 0.23
N LEU A 147 -3.84 -4.46 0.63
CA LEU A 147 -3.27 -4.33 1.98
C LEU A 147 -2.04 -3.41 2.04
N GLY A 148 -1.70 -2.75 0.93
CA GLY A 148 -0.49 -1.97 0.82
C GLY A 148 0.75 -2.85 0.73
N GLY A 149 1.65 -2.71 1.70
CA GLY A 149 2.83 -3.55 1.87
C GLY A 149 4.15 -2.90 1.45
N ASP A 150 4.07 -1.75 0.80
CA ASP A 150 5.20 -1.00 0.28
C ASP A 150 5.93 -0.17 1.35
N GLU A 151 7.13 0.23 1.01
CA GLU A 151 7.96 1.25 1.66
C GLU A 151 8.11 1.12 3.18
N VAL A 152 8.12 -0.11 3.70
CA VAL A 152 8.43 -0.37 5.11
C VAL A 152 9.87 0.07 5.40
N ALA A 153 10.02 1.11 6.21
CA ALA A 153 11.29 1.79 6.40
C ALA A 153 12.35 0.90 7.08
N HIS A 154 13.60 1.09 6.71
CA HIS A 154 14.71 0.43 7.39
C HIS A 154 14.82 0.91 8.84
N GLY A 155 15.06 -0.01 9.78
CA GLY A 155 15.19 0.29 11.21
C GLY A 155 13.89 0.15 12.01
N VAL A 156 12.77 -0.04 11.33
CA VAL A 156 11.49 -0.37 11.94
C VAL A 156 11.59 -1.66 12.76
N TRP A 157 10.88 -1.70 13.90
CA TRP A 157 10.75 -2.84 14.84
C TRP A 157 12.01 -3.23 15.61
N LEU A 158 13.19 -2.70 15.26
CA LEU A 158 14.46 -3.11 15.87
C LEU A 158 14.63 -2.66 17.33
N GLY A 159 13.89 -1.65 17.75
CA GLY A 159 13.82 -1.18 19.14
C GLY A 159 12.56 -1.64 19.88
N SER A 160 11.69 -2.44 19.24
CA SER A 160 10.48 -2.97 19.85
C SER A 160 10.75 -4.24 20.64
N PRO A 161 10.58 -4.24 21.98
CA PRO A 161 10.72 -5.45 22.80
C PRO A 161 9.85 -6.62 22.31
N LYS A 162 8.61 -6.35 21.88
CA LYS A 162 7.69 -7.38 21.39
C LYS A 162 8.11 -7.97 20.05
N CYS A 163 8.55 -7.12 19.11
CA CYS A 163 9.07 -7.61 17.83
C CYS A 163 10.34 -8.43 18.03
N MET A 164 11.25 -7.98 18.88
CA MET A 164 12.46 -8.75 19.21
C MET A 164 12.16 -10.08 19.90
N ALA A 165 11.15 -10.12 20.78
CA ALA A 165 10.69 -11.36 21.39
C ALA A 165 10.08 -12.32 20.37
N LEU A 166 9.24 -11.82 19.45
CA LEU A 166 8.66 -12.59 18.35
C LEU A 166 9.74 -13.16 17.43
N MET A 167 10.72 -12.35 17.05
CA MET A 167 11.85 -12.81 16.23
C MET A 167 12.59 -13.98 16.91
N LYS A 168 12.88 -13.83 18.20
CA LYS A 168 13.53 -14.89 18.97
C LYS A 168 12.68 -16.16 19.05
N GLU A 169 11.40 -16.02 19.33
CA GLU A 169 10.45 -17.15 19.43
C GLU A 169 10.34 -17.93 18.11
N LYS A 170 10.29 -17.22 16.99
CA LYS A 170 10.13 -17.81 15.66
C LYS A 170 11.46 -18.16 14.97
N GLY A 171 12.60 -17.85 15.59
CA GLY A 171 13.92 -18.07 14.96
C GLY A 171 14.20 -17.16 13.76
N MET A 172 13.55 -16.00 13.71
CA MET A 172 13.76 -15.01 12.67
C MET A 172 15.11 -14.33 12.82
N THR A 173 15.79 -14.07 11.72
CA THR A 173 17.15 -13.53 11.74
C THR A 173 17.27 -12.14 11.13
N LYS A 174 16.26 -11.70 10.39
CA LYS A 174 16.24 -10.43 9.67
C LYS A 174 14.95 -9.67 9.95
N PRO A 175 14.96 -8.33 9.98
CA PRO A 175 13.73 -7.53 10.11
C PRO A 175 12.69 -7.83 9.04
N HIS A 176 13.13 -8.19 7.84
CA HIS A 176 12.26 -8.58 6.73
C HIS A 176 11.39 -9.82 7.06
N ASP A 177 11.87 -10.74 7.91
CA ASP A 177 11.12 -11.91 8.35
C ASP A 177 9.85 -11.50 9.13
N LEU A 178 9.85 -10.32 9.77
CA LEU A 178 8.66 -9.74 10.41
C LEU A 178 7.63 -9.23 9.39
N ALA A 179 8.06 -8.71 8.25
CA ALA A 179 7.17 -8.31 7.17
C ALA A 179 6.52 -9.55 6.53
N GLU A 180 7.29 -10.62 6.29
CA GLU A 180 6.77 -11.93 5.85
C GLU A 180 5.74 -12.46 6.85
N TYR A 181 6.06 -12.44 8.14
CA TYR A 181 5.13 -12.86 9.18
C TYR A 181 3.82 -12.06 9.12
N PHE A 182 3.92 -10.74 8.99
CA PHE A 182 2.74 -9.89 8.93
C PHE A 182 1.85 -10.24 7.74
N ILE A 183 2.40 -10.27 6.53
CA ILE A 183 1.59 -10.50 5.33
C ILE A 183 0.97 -11.90 5.30
N THR A 184 1.67 -12.92 5.82
CA THR A 184 1.11 -14.28 5.94
C THR A 184 -0.04 -14.34 6.93
N GLN A 185 0.06 -13.66 8.10
CA GLN A 185 -1.05 -13.55 9.04
C GLN A 185 -2.25 -12.78 8.44
N MET A 186 -1.97 -11.71 7.69
CA MET A 186 -3.02 -10.95 7.01
C MET A 186 -3.71 -11.78 5.92
N ALA A 187 -2.97 -12.54 5.14
CA ALA A 187 -3.52 -13.46 4.15
C ALA A 187 -4.47 -14.49 4.79
N ASP A 188 -4.09 -15.05 5.96
CA ASP A 188 -4.97 -15.94 6.72
C ASP A 188 -6.25 -15.24 7.22
N ILE A 189 -6.15 -14.01 7.68
CA ILE A 189 -7.31 -13.20 8.08
C ILE A 189 -8.23 -12.98 6.87
N MET A 190 -7.67 -12.62 5.72
CA MET A 190 -8.44 -12.45 4.49
C MET A 190 -9.17 -13.73 4.10
N GLN A 191 -8.48 -14.86 4.11
CA GLN A 191 -9.06 -16.17 3.78
C GLN A 191 -10.19 -16.55 4.76
N LYS A 192 -10.00 -16.36 6.07
CA LYS A 192 -11.04 -16.58 7.09
C LYS A 192 -12.30 -15.75 6.87
N ASN A 193 -12.15 -14.57 6.27
CA ASN A 193 -13.27 -13.70 5.91
C ASN A 193 -13.80 -13.96 4.48
N GLY A 194 -13.35 -15.01 3.80
CA GLY A 194 -13.79 -15.39 2.44
C GLY A 194 -13.26 -14.45 1.35
N LEU A 195 -12.18 -13.74 1.61
CA LEU A 195 -11.59 -12.75 0.72
C LEU A 195 -10.21 -13.18 0.25
N LYS A 196 -9.78 -12.65 -0.88
CA LYS A 196 -8.39 -12.65 -1.31
C LYS A 196 -7.74 -11.33 -0.97
N PHE A 197 -6.41 -11.31 -0.81
CA PHE A 197 -5.68 -10.07 -0.66
C PHE A 197 -5.07 -9.60 -1.99
N SER A 198 -4.82 -8.32 -2.08
CA SER A 198 -3.90 -7.69 -3.03
C SER A 198 -2.88 -6.85 -2.26
N GLY A 199 -1.81 -6.43 -2.91
CA GLY A 199 -0.83 -5.53 -2.32
C GLY A 199 0.18 -5.06 -3.35
N TRP A 200 1.01 -4.10 -2.97
CA TRP A 200 2.12 -3.65 -3.79
C TRP A 200 3.16 -4.76 -3.96
N GLN A 201 4.09 -4.61 -4.88
CA GLN A 201 5.06 -5.66 -5.25
C GLN A 201 5.81 -6.28 -4.07
N GLU A 202 5.99 -5.54 -2.99
CA GLU A 202 6.72 -5.96 -1.79
C GLU A 202 6.07 -7.16 -1.11
N VAL A 203 4.75 -7.34 -1.24
CA VAL A 203 4.04 -8.52 -0.70
C VAL A 203 4.42 -9.84 -1.39
N ALA A 204 5.17 -9.78 -2.48
CA ALA A 204 5.64 -10.94 -3.24
C ALA A 204 7.17 -11.08 -3.24
N LEU A 205 7.90 -10.25 -2.49
CA LEU A 205 9.36 -10.20 -2.56
C LEU A 205 10.04 -10.71 -1.29
N GLY A 206 11.12 -11.47 -1.47
CA GLY A 206 12.05 -11.83 -0.39
C GLY A 206 11.55 -12.86 0.61
N HIS A 207 10.47 -13.57 0.31
CA HIS A 207 9.83 -14.53 1.21
C HIS A 207 10.44 -15.93 1.12
N THR A 208 10.18 -16.72 2.15
CA THR A 208 10.48 -18.15 2.15
C THR A 208 9.61 -18.91 1.11
N GLU A 209 10.06 -20.07 0.66
CA GLU A 209 9.31 -20.93 -0.27
C GLU A 209 7.91 -21.31 0.27
N GLU A 210 7.78 -21.47 1.58
CA GLU A 210 6.51 -21.78 2.24
C GLU A 210 5.55 -20.58 2.16
N ALA A 211 6.02 -19.41 2.55
CA ALA A 211 5.25 -18.18 2.46
C ALA A 211 4.86 -17.87 1.00
N HIS A 212 5.77 -18.03 0.04
CA HIS A 212 5.45 -17.88 -1.38
C HIS A 212 4.32 -18.78 -1.84
N ARG A 213 4.31 -20.07 -1.44
CA ARG A 213 3.22 -20.98 -1.80
C ARG A 213 1.87 -20.53 -1.23
N GLN A 214 1.86 -20.13 0.04
CA GLN A 214 0.65 -19.61 0.69
C GLN A 214 0.15 -18.34 -0.02
N LEU A 215 1.00 -17.34 -0.13
CA LEU A 215 0.66 -16.03 -0.66
C LEU A 215 0.17 -16.09 -2.12
N LYS A 216 0.86 -16.85 -2.98
CA LYS A 216 0.42 -17.07 -4.37
C LYS A 216 -0.99 -17.63 -4.48
N SER A 217 -1.35 -18.57 -3.61
CA SER A 217 -2.68 -19.20 -3.64
C SER A 217 -3.80 -18.24 -3.22
N GLN A 218 -3.48 -17.24 -2.41
CA GLN A 218 -4.43 -16.30 -1.79
C GLN A 218 -4.43 -14.91 -2.43
N ALA A 219 -3.41 -14.57 -3.22
CA ALA A 219 -3.33 -13.28 -3.89
C ALA A 219 -4.39 -13.13 -4.99
N ALA A 220 -5.06 -11.98 -5.03
CA ALA A 220 -5.91 -11.55 -6.14
C ALA A 220 -5.13 -10.72 -7.17
N GLY A 221 -4.08 -10.02 -6.74
CA GLY A 221 -3.22 -9.22 -7.59
C GLY A 221 -2.03 -8.63 -6.82
N VAL A 222 -0.88 -8.64 -7.45
CA VAL A 222 0.32 -7.94 -6.99
C VAL A 222 0.53 -6.74 -7.91
N TYR A 223 0.50 -5.57 -7.32
CA TYR A 223 0.57 -4.28 -8.02
C TYR A 223 2.04 -3.85 -8.10
N CYS A 224 2.62 -3.98 -9.28
CA CYS A 224 4.05 -3.75 -9.48
C CYS A 224 4.28 -2.34 -10.00
N TRP A 225 4.84 -1.50 -9.16
CA TRP A 225 5.01 -0.08 -9.41
C TRP A 225 6.45 0.33 -9.73
N ASN A 226 7.43 -0.24 -9.03
CA ASN A 226 8.80 0.23 -9.07
C ASN A 226 9.53 -0.26 -10.33
N THR A 227 9.64 0.62 -11.30
CA THR A 227 10.40 0.40 -12.55
C THR A 227 11.58 1.35 -12.70
N VAL A 228 12.00 1.99 -11.60
CA VAL A 228 13.24 2.80 -11.62
C VAL A 228 14.46 1.94 -11.94
N PRO A 229 15.57 2.54 -12.41
CA PRO A 229 16.78 1.80 -12.77
C PRO A 229 17.23 0.83 -11.66
N GLY A 230 17.38 -0.44 -12.04
CA GLY A 230 17.74 -1.55 -11.15
C GLY A 230 16.56 -2.39 -10.64
N TYR A 231 15.33 -1.93 -10.80
CA TYR A 231 14.10 -2.64 -10.37
C TYR A 231 13.20 -3.04 -11.54
N GLU A 232 13.54 -2.68 -12.76
CA GLU A 232 12.69 -2.81 -13.96
C GLU A 232 12.26 -4.26 -14.25
N GLU A 233 13.08 -5.25 -13.85
CA GLU A 233 12.78 -6.67 -14.09
C GLU A 233 11.90 -7.33 -13.01
N VAL A 234 11.68 -6.65 -11.87
CA VAL A 234 10.98 -7.21 -10.70
C VAL A 234 9.59 -7.70 -11.08
N VAL A 235 8.87 -6.93 -11.86
CA VAL A 235 7.52 -7.28 -12.31
C VAL A 235 7.48 -8.59 -13.08
N TYR A 236 8.44 -8.83 -13.99
CA TYR A 236 8.48 -10.08 -14.76
C TYR A 236 8.94 -11.27 -13.91
N ARG A 237 9.79 -11.03 -12.92
CA ARG A 237 10.15 -12.07 -11.95
C ARG A 237 8.92 -12.52 -11.18
N ILE A 238 8.16 -11.59 -10.61
CA ILE A 238 6.92 -11.87 -9.85
C ILE A 238 5.90 -12.61 -10.73
N ALA A 239 5.70 -12.17 -11.98
CA ALA A 239 4.79 -12.83 -12.92
C ALA A 239 5.26 -14.24 -13.29
N ASN A 240 6.56 -14.42 -13.54
CA ASN A 240 7.14 -15.74 -13.86
C ASN A 240 7.05 -16.71 -12.66
N ASP A 241 7.11 -16.20 -11.43
CA ASP A 241 6.94 -16.98 -10.20
C ASP A 241 5.50 -17.40 -9.94
N GLY A 242 4.54 -16.91 -10.74
CA GLY A 242 3.16 -17.36 -10.72
C GLY A 242 2.19 -16.50 -9.93
N TYR A 243 2.58 -15.31 -9.50
CA TYR A 243 1.63 -14.33 -8.94
C TYR A 243 0.80 -13.67 -10.04
N PRO A 244 -0.49 -13.40 -9.80
CA PRO A 244 -1.26 -12.50 -10.65
C PRO A 244 -0.72 -11.07 -10.50
N VAL A 245 -0.43 -10.38 -11.60
CA VAL A 245 0.25 -9.08 -11.61
C VAL A 245 -0.58 -8.02 -12.30
N ILE A 246 -0.63 -6.84 -11.70
CA ILE A 246 -1.11 -5.60 -12.29
C ILE A 246 0.11 -4.68 -12.50
N LEU A 247 0.26 -4.16 -13.70
CA LEU A 247 1.36 -3.27 -14.06
C LEU A 247 1.01 -1.82 -13.69
N CYS A 248 1.77 -1.27 -12.76
CA CYS A 248 1.60 0.10 -12.24
C CYS A 248 2.87 0.92 -12.45
N ASN A 249 3.60 0.64 -13.53
CA ASN A 249 4.93 1.20 -13.80
C ASN A 249 5.00 2.70 -13.53
N VAL A 250 5.83 3.12 -12.58
CA VAL A 250 5.95 4.53 -12.22
C VAL A 250 6.31 5.41 -13.40
N GLY A 251 7.20 4.96 -14.26
CA GLY A 251 7.63 5.71 -15.47
C GLY A 251 6.58 5.79 -16.58
N ASN A 252 5.39 5.18 -16.41
CA ASN A 252 4.33 5.22 -17.41
C ASN A 252 2.96 5.61 -16.85
N PHE A 253 2.68 5.31 -15.58
CA PHE A 253 1.31 5.33 -15.06
C PHE A 253 1.11 6.15 -13.78
N TYR A 254 2.15 6.80 -13.28
CA TYR A 254 2.01 7.70 -12.14
C TYR A 254 1.66 9.10 -12.66
N MET A 255 0.39 9.46 -12.54
CA MET A 255 -0.18 10.70 -13.10
C MET A 255 0.12 11.95 -12.24
N ASP A 256 0.78 11.75 -11.09
CA ASP A 256 1.33 12.79 -10.23
C ASP A 256 2.77 13.19 -10.64
N MET A 257 3.39 12.46 -11.56
CA MET A 257 4.68 12.85 -12.13
C MET A 257 4.53 14.07 -13.05
N ALA A 258 5.55 14.94 -13.03
CA ALA A 258 5.64 16.07 -13.94
C ALA A 258 5.66 15.63 -15.41
N TYR A 259 5.11 16.42 -16.32
CA TYR A 259 5.13 16.10 -17.77
C TYR A 259 6.51 16.31 -18.38
N ASN A 260 7.29 17.25 -17.82
CA ASN A 260 8.64 17.56 -18.29
C ASN A 260 9.44 18.31 -17.22
N GLY A 261 10.72 18.58 -17.49
CA GLY A 261 11.62 19.24 -16.55
C GLY A 261 11.51 20.78 -16.51
N HIS A 262 10.43 21.38 -16.98
CA HIS A 262 10.26 22.84 -16.92
C HIS A 262 10.01 23.28 -15.46
N PRO A 263 10.64 24.39 -14.97
CA PRO A 263 10.49 24.82 -13.56
C PRO A 263 9.06 25.16 -13.12
N ASP A 264 8.19 25.52 -14.06
CA ASP A 264 6.79 25.82 -13.78
C ASP A 264 5.87 24.59 -13.86
N GLU A 265 6.41 23.45 -14.30
CA GLU A 265 5.66 22.20 -14.35
C GLU A 265 5.49 21.65 -12.95
N ARG A 266 4.25 21.27 -12.63
CA ARG A 266 3.91 20.72 -11.32
C ARG A 266 4.02 19.20 -11.34
N GLY A 267 4.30 18.62 -10.19
CA GLY A 267 4.42 17.18 -10.02
C GLY A 267 5.79 16.78 -9.51
N LEU A 268 5.93 15.51 -9.24
CA LEU A 268 7.19 14.91 -8.83
C LEU A 268 7.95 14.40 -10.06
N ASP A 269 9.24 14.13 -9.93
CA ASP A 269 10.09 13.64 -11.02
C ASP A 269 10.92 12.40 -10.65
N TRP A 270 10.72 11.88 -9.45
CA TRP A 270 11.49 10.74 -8.95
C TRP A 270 11.33 9.46 -9.78
N GLY A 271 10.20 9.30 -10.46
CA GLY A 271 9.90 8.18 -11.36
C GLY A 271 10.19 8.45 -12.85
N GLY A 272 10.50 9.71 -13.18
CA GLY A 272 10.64 10.20 -14.56
C GLY A 272 9.52 11.17 -14.93
N TYR A 273 9.43 11.53 -16.19
CA TYR A 273 8.37 12.39 -16.71
C TYR A 273 7.29 11.56 -17.39
N VAL A 274 6.02 11.81 -17.04
CA VAL A 274 4.88 11.01 -17.50
C VAL A 274 3.83 11.90 -18.12
N ASP A 275 3.73 11.87 -19.44
CA ASP A 275 2.64 12.47 -20.20
C ASP A 275 1.73 11.38 -20.80
N GLU A 276 0.70 11.79 -21.52
CA GLU A 276 -0.23 10.87 -22.18
C GLU A 276 0.45 10.00 -23.25
N ALA A 277 1.48 10.50 -23.93
CA ALA A 277 2.19 9.74 -24.95
C ALA A 277 3.08 8.65 -24.31
N VAL A 278 3.70 8.95 -23.18
CA VAL A 278 4.48 7.99 -22.39
C VAL A 278 3.57 6.89 -21.84
N SER A 279 2.42 7.26 -21.29
CA SER A 279 1.42 6.31 -20.79
C SER A 279 0.89 5.42 -21.92
N PHE A 280 0.54 5.99 -23.06
CA PHE A 280 0.05 5.25 -24.23
C PHE A 280 1.09 4.33 -24.87
N SER A 281 2.37 4.66 -24.74
CA SER A 281 3.47 3.88 -25.32
C SER A 281 3.81 2.59 -24.57
N MET A 282 3.21 2.35 -23.41
CA MET A 282 3.49 1.21 -22.57
C MET A 282 3.10 -0.11 -23.24
N LEU A 283 4.01 -1.06 -23.22
CA LEU A 283 3.87 -2.40 -23.82
C LEU A 283 3.88 -3.46 -22.70
N PRO A 284 2.71 -3.99 -22.27
CA PRO A 284 2.62 -4.88 -21.10
C PRO A 284 3.49 -6.14 -21.18
N PHE A 285 3.76 -6.63 -22.36
CA PHE A 285 4.56 -7.84 -22.60
C PHE A 285 5.99 -7.55 -23.10
N SER A 286 6.36 -6.25 -23.10
CA SER A 286 7.67 -5.77 -23.54
C SER A 286 8.04 -4.48 -22.80
N ILE A 287 7.97 -4.53 -21.45
CA ILE A 287 8.11 -3.34 -20.59
C ILE A 287 9.42 -2.60 -20.80
N TYR A 288 10.51 -3.30 -21.11
CA TYR A 288 11.81 -2.66 -21.36
C TYR A 288 11.79 -1.72 -22.58
N TRP A 289 10.87 -1.91 -23.50
CA TRP A 289 10.67 -1.06 -24.67
C TRP A 289 9.68 0.09 -24.43
N SER A 290 9.10 0.13 -23.24
CA SER A 290 8.19 1.19 -22.82
C SER A 290 8.90 2.39 -22.20
N LEU A 291 10.14 2.20 -21.75
CA LEU A 291 10.96 3.23 -21.14
C LEU A 291 11.62 4.08 -22.23
N ARG A 292 11.02 5.19 -22.58
CA ARG A 292 11.54 6.09 -23.64
C ARG A 292 12.60 7.06 -23.14
N THR A 293 12.49 7.45 -21.87
CA THR A 293 13.45 8.36 -21.22
C THR A 293 13.84 7.80 -19.85
N ASP A 294 15.03 8.18 -19.40
CA ASP A 294 15.47 7.97 -18.02
C ASP A 294 14.81 9.03 -17.08
N ARG A 295 15.14 8.95 -15.79
CA ARG A 295 14.64 9.90 -14.79
C ARG A 295 15.01 11.36 -15.06
N ALA A 296 16.06 11.61 -15.81
CA ALA A 296 16.53 12.95 -16.19
C ALA A 296 15.93 13.42 -17.52
N GLY A 297 15.06 12.60 -18.15
CA GLY A 297 14.45 12.91 -19.44
C GLY A 297 15.35 12.60 -20.65
N ASN A 298 16.52 11.95 -20.47
CA ASN A 298 17.37 11.56 -21.60
C ASN A 298 16.80 10.33 -22.31
N PRO A 299 16.91 10.23 -23.64
CA PRO A 299 16.48 9.05 -24.38
C PRO A 299 17.17 7.77 -23.91
N VAL A 300 16.39 6.71 -23.70
CA VAL A 300 16.89 5.37 -23.35
C VAL A 300 17.22 4.61 -24.63
N ASP A 301 18.39 3.96 -24.66
CA ASP A 301 18.73 2.99 -25.71
C ASP A 301 17.89 1.71 -25.51
N LEU A 302 16.83 1.59 -26.29
CA LEU A 302 15.88 0.47 -26.19
C LEU A 302 16.50 -0.89 -26.54
N GLU A 303 17.56 -0.92 -27.37
CA GLU A 303 18.24 -2.17 -27.68
C GLU A 303 19.05 -2.70 -26.48
N GLN A 304 19.49 -1.81 -25.62
CA GLN A 304 20.24 -2.15 -24.41
C GLN A 304 19.32 -2.32 -23.18
N ALA A 305 18.16 -1.67 -23.16
CA ALA A 305 17.29 -1.59 -21.97
C ALA A 305 16.88 -2.96 -21.40
N GLY A 306 16.64 -3.95 -22.25
CA GLY A 306 16.27 -5.32 -21.86
C GLY A 306 17.42 -6.32 -21.82
N LYS A 307 18.65 -5.91 -22.18
CA LYS A 307 19.77 -6.85 -22.33
C LYS A 307 20.21 -7.41 -20.98
N GLY A 308 20.19 -8.74 -20.88
CA GLY A 308 20.57 -9.45 -19.65
C GLY A 308 19.51 -9.41 -18.53
N LYS A 309 18.37 -8.78 -18.77
CA LYS A 309 17.25 -8.72 -17.81
C LYS A 309 16.30 -9.92 -17.95
N THR A 310 15.50 -10.15 -16.92
CA THR A 310 14.52 -11.24 -16.87
C THR A 310 13.52 -11.12 -18.02
N ALA A 311 13.45 -12.13 -18.87
CA ALA A 311 12.43 -12.21 -19.92
C ALA A 311 11.10 -12.71 -19.35
N LEU A 312 9.99 -12.17 -19.87
CA LEU A 312 8.66 -12.68 -19.54
C LEU A 312 8.42 -14.04 -20.18
N THR A 313 8.19 -15.05 -19.36
CA THR A 313 7.90 -16.42 -19.84
C THR A 313 6.47 -16.53 -20.39
N ALA A 314 6.17 -17.61 -21.11
CA ALA A 314 4.81 -17.91 -21.57
C ALA A 314 3.83 -18.12 -20.41
N VAL A 315 4.31 -18.63 -19.26
CA VAL A 315 3.52 -18.77 -18.03
C VAL A 315 3.33 -17.39 -17.39
N GLY A 316 4.40 -16.62 -17.21
CA GLY A 316 4.34 -15.26 -16.65
C GLY A 316 3.41 -14.35 -17.44
N LYS A 317 3.39 -14.46 -18.77
CA LYS A 317 2.48 -13.70 -19.62
C LYS A 317 0.99 -13.91 -19.27
N LYS A 318 0.60 -15.11 -18.85
CA LYS A 318 -0.78 -15.41 -18.43
C LYS A 318 -1.12 -14.82 -17.08
N ASN A 319 -0.12 -14.47 -16.29
CA ASN A 319 -0.28 -13.89 -14.96
C ASN A 319 -0.35 -12.36 -15.00
N ILE A 320 -0.05 -11.71 -16.12
CA ILE A 320 -0.29 -10.27 -16.29
C ILE A 320 -1.79 -10.07 -16.51
N LEU A 321 -2.45 -9.47 -15.50
CA LEU A 321 -3.91 -9.27 -15.52
C LEU A 321 -4.32 -7.97 -16.21
N GLY A 322 -3.46 -6.94 -16.17
CA GLY A 322 -3.76 -5.64 -16.73
C GLY A 322 -2.78 -4.56 -16.29
N VAL A 323 -3.20 -3.32 -16.49
CA VAL A 323 -2.47 -2.10 -16.13
C VAL A 323 -3.32 -1.24 -15.22
N GLN A 324 -2.69 -0.37 -14.42
CA GLN A 324 -3.37 0.61 -13.59
C GLN A 324 -2.60 1.93 -13.58
N GLY A 325 -3.31 3.04 -13.77
CA GLY A 325 -2.81 4.39 -13.57
C GLY A 325 -2.99 4.83 -12.13
N GLN A 326 -2.02 5.54 -11.58
CA GLN A 326 -2.01 6.05 -10.21
C GLN A 326 -2.33 7.55 -10.22
N LEU A 327 -3.24 7.96 -9.36
CA LEU A 327 -3.60 9.35 -9.12
C LEU A 327 -3.31 9.66 -7.65
N PHE A 328 -2.04 9.75 -7.32
CA PHE A 328 -1.60 10.21 -6.02
C PHE A 328 -1.55 11.74 -6.05
N ALA A 329 -2.60 12.38 -5.55
CA ALA A 329 -2.68 13.83 -5.46
C ALA A 329 -2.27 14.25 -4.05
N GLU A 330 -1.12 14.88 -3.92
CA GLU A 330 -0.63 15.45 -2.66
C GLU A 330 -0.68 16.99 -2.65
#